data_cbc621420cad94ce3d691cc5d7980329
#
_entry.id   cbc621420cad94ce3d691cc5d7980329
#
_cell.length_a   1.000
_cell.length_b   1.000
_cell.length_c   1.000
_cell.angle_alpha   90.00
_cell.angle_beta   90.00
_cell.angle_gamma   90.00
#
_symmetry.space_group_name_H-M   'P 1'
#
loop_
_entity.id
_entity.type
_entity.pdbx_description
1 polymer ?
#
loop_
_entity_poly.entity_id
_entity_poly.type
_entity_poly.pdbx_seq_one_letter_code
_entity_poly.pdbx_strand_id
1 'polypeptide(L)'
;IKALVQKLKGREILLIPILMFIFSICGTTYGMLEETVGFYALLAATMMAAGMDPLVGSAVILLGAGAGCLGSTINPFATGVAISALPDSIKANQGVVILIAVFLWLTTYAICTFFVVRYAKKVKRDKGSTFLSLREQKAAEKKYGSFEEHEENSKKEQEKVVLTGKQKVTLILFGLTFLVMIIGFIPWGEFGVTIFDKFTGWLTGASLGNWWFYEAALWFLIMSIVIAIINKFGEKGFVDTFVDGADDMIGVILIIAVARGASVLMKQTYLDNYIIYNAANILAKVPQLAFIPLNYILHIVLSILVPSSSGLATLSTPILSLIHISEPTRPEPIS
;
A
#
# COMPACT_ATOMS: atom_id res chain seq x y z
N ILE A 1 4.51 -17.69 9.93
CA ILE A 1 5.42 -16.70 10.51
C ILE A 1 6.43 -17.39 11.40
N LYS A 2 6.04 -18.13 12.47
CA LYS A 2 6.98 -18.86 13.35
C LYS A 2 7.97 -19.70 12.53
N ALA A 3 7.49 -20.47 11.53
CA ALA A 3 8.35 -21.26 10.64
C ALA A 3 9.32 -20.42 9.81
N LEU A 4 8.92 -19.21 9.38
CA LEU A 4 9.78 -18.29 8.64
C LEU A 4 10.87 -17.68 9.53
N VAL A 5 10.50 -17.27 10.75
CA VAL A 5 11.45 -16.76 11.76
C VAL A 5 12.46 -17.85 12.13
N GLN A 6 12.02 -19.10 12.36
CA GLN A 6 12.93 -20.21 12.64
C GLN A 6 13.87 -20.53 11.48
N LYS A 7 13.37 -20.47 10.23
CA LYS A 7 14.19 -20.74 9.04
C LYS A 7 15.27 -19.66 8.84
N LEU A 8 15.00 -18.45 9.31
CA LEU A 8 15.93 -17.31 9.23
C LEU A 8 16.67 -17.06 10.55
N LYS A 9 16.70 -18.02 11.47
CA LYS A 9 17.40 -17.89 12.76
C LYS A 9 18.84 -17.45 12.55
N GLY A 10 19.23 -16.33 13.20
CA GLY A 10 20.51 -15.64 13.01
C GLY A 10 20.55 -14.67 11.81
N ARG A 11 19.51 -14.61 10.98
CA ARG A 11 19.39 -13.69 9.84
C ARG A 11 18.03 -12.99 9.80
N GLU A 12 17.38 -12.82 10.96
CA GLU A 12 16.02 -12.29 11.08
C GLU A 12 15.89 -10.87 10.49
N ILE A 13 17.00 -10.11 10.47
CA ILE A 13 17.03 -8.77 9.83
C ILE A 13 16.73 -8.84 8.32
N LEU A 14 16.98 -9.98 7.66
CA LEU A 14 16.64 -10.15 6.24
C LEU A 14 15.12 -10.20 6.00
N LEU A 15 14.32 -10.46 7.03
CA LEU A 15 12.86 -10.37 6.93
C LEU A 15 12.41 -8.97 6.53
N ILE A 16 13.10 -7.93 7.02
CA ILE A 16 12.72 -6.54 6.79
C ILE A 16 12.72 -6.19 5.29
N PRO A 17 13.85 -6.30 4.56
CA PRO A 17 13.84 -5.95 3.14
C PRO A 17 12.90 -6.86 2.32
N ILE A 18 12.78 -8.14 2.65
CA ILE A 18 11.90 -9.06 1.93
C ILE A 18 10.44 -8.64 2.09
N LEU A 19 9.98 -8.42 3.32
CA LEU A 19 8.61 -8.04 3.59
C LEU A 19 8.30 -6.64 3.06
N MET A 20 9.19 -5.66 3.24
CA MET A 20 9.06 -4.33 2.66
C MET A 20 8.96 -4.39 1.14
N PHE A 21 9.72 -5.28 0.46
CA PHE A 21 9.64 -5.45 -0.98
C PHE A 21 8.27 -5.99 -1.41
N ILE A 22 7.75 -7.00 -0.70
CA ILE A 22 6.41 -7.55 -0.97
C ILE A 22 5.33 -6.46 -0.83
N PHE A 23 5.33 -5.73 0.29
CA PHE A 23 4.38 -4.62 0.48
C PHE A 23 4.57 -3.51 -0.55
N SER A 24 5.80 -3.23 -0.97
CA SER A 24 6.06 -2.20 -1.98
C SER A 24 5.58 -2.60 -3.37
N ILE A 25 5.64 -3.88 -3.74
CA ILE A 25 5.02 -4.37 -4.98
C ILE A 25 3.51 -4.13 -4.94
N CYS A 26 2.85 -4.49 -3.85
CA CYS A 26 1.41 -4.25 -3.70
C CYS A 26 1.09 -2.75 -3.74
N GLY A 27 1.89 -1.91 -3.09
CA GLY A 27 1.74 -0.46 -3.13
C GLY A 27 1.89 0.14 -4.53
N THR A 28 2.90 -0.31 -5.31
CA THR A 28 3.18 0.26 -6.64
C THR A 28 2.22 -0.23 -7.72
N THR A 29 1.57 -1.38 -7.52
CA THR A 29 0.67 -1.98 -8.50
C THR A 29 -0.77 -1.49 -8.35
N TYR A 30 -1.31 -1.48 -7.14
CA TYR A 30 -2.71 -1.07 -6.90
C TYR A 30 -2.91 -0.08 -5.74
N GLY A 31 -1.82 0.40 -5.15
CA GLY A 31 -1.90 1.44 -4.12
C GLY A 31 -2.28 0.93 -2.73
N MET A 32 -1.90 -0.32 -2.37
CA MET A 32 -2.20 -0.93 -1.08
C MET A 32 -1.69 -0.07 0.08
N LEU A 33 -2.59 0.48 0.87
CA LEU A 33 -2.31 1.19 2.13
C LEU A 33 -3.31 0.79 3.21
N GLU A 34 -4.59 1.04 3.01
CA GLU A 34 -5.65 0.77 3.98
C GLU A 34 -5.80 -0.73 4.26
N GLU A 35 -5.66 -1.56 3.26
CA GLU A 35 -5.76 -3.02 3.36
C GLU A 35 -4.61 -3.63 4.18
N THR A 36 -3.54 -2.86 4.40
CA THR A 36 -2.41 -3.32 5.24
C THR A 36 -2.76 -3.40 6.72
N VAL A 37 -3.86 -2.80 7.17
CA VAL A 37 -4.25 -2.71 8.59
C VAL A 37 -4.29 -4.08 9.26
N GLY A 38 -4.82 -5.09 8.60
CA GLY A 38 -4.87 -6.47 9.13
C GLY A 38 -3.50 -7.11 9.37
N PHE A 39 -2.42 -6.56 8.81
CA PHE A 39 -1.06 -7.12 8.97
C PHE A 39 -0.26 -6.49 10.12
N TYR A 40 -0.69 -5.34 10.68
CA TYR A 40 0.10 -4.65 11.70
C TYR A 40 0.30 -5.47 12.97
N ALA A 41 -0.77 -6.04 13.53
CA ALA A 41 -0.69 -6.89 14.70
C ALA A 41 0.21 -8.11 14.44
N LEU A 42 0.07 -8.71 13.27
CA LEU A 42 0.81 -9.87 12.83
C LEU A 42 2.32 -9.59 12.72
N LEU A 43 2.71 -8.47 12.07
CA LEU A 43 4.11 -8.12 11.90
C LEU A 43 4.72 -7.54 13.18
N ALA A 44 3.95 -6.82 14.01
CA ALA A 44 4.39 -6.41 15.33
C ALA A 44 4.81 -7.63 16.18
N ALA A 45 3.93 -8.62 16.29
CA ALA A 45 4.24 -9.87 16.99
C ALA A 45 5.43 -10.63 16.36
N THR A 46 5.54 -10.62 15.03
CA THR A 46 6.64 -11.27 14.31
C THR A 46 7.98 -10.62 14.61
N MET A 47 8.04 -9.30 14.58
CA MET A 47 9.28 -8.56 14.84
C MET A 47 9.69 -8.66 16.31
N MET A 48 8.72 -8.67 17.23
CA MET A 48 9.01 -8.95 18.65
C MET A 48 9.57 -10.37 18.84
N ALA A 49 8.97 -11.38 18.21
CA ALA A 49 9.51 -12.75 18.25
C ALA A 49 10.91 -12.88 17.61
N ALA A 50 11.27 -11.98 16.70
CA ALA A 50 12.59 -11.89 16.08
C ALA A 50 13.61 -11.05 16.90
N GLY A 51 13.24 -10.59 18.10
CA GLY A 51 14.09 -9.82 18.98
C GLY A 51 14.15 -8.32 18.66
N MET A 52 13.19 -7.80 17.89
CA MET A 52 13.03 -6.40 17.54
C MET A 52 11.78 -5.82 18.21
N ASP A 53 11.58 -4.51 18.16
CA ASP A 53 10.36 -3.90 18.71
C ASP A 53 9.18 -3.94 17.71
N PRO A 54 7.92 -3.73 18.18
CA PRO A 54 6.75 -3.74 17.31
C PRO A 54 6.73 -2.59 16.29
N LEU A 55 7.47 -1.50 16.57
CA LEU A 55 7.59 -0.36 15.66
C LEU A 55 8.28 -0.76 14.36
N VAL A 56 9.25 -1.70 14.41
CA VAL A 56 9.87 -2.26 13.21
C VAL A 56 8.82 -2.94 12.33
N GLY A 57 7.88 -3.71 12.95
CA GLY A 57 6.78 -4.34 12.22
C GLY A 57 5.89 -3.33 11.52
N SER A 58 5.51 -2.27 12.22
CA SER A 58 4.71 -1.18 11.66
C SER A 58 5.46 -0.43 10.55
N ALA A 59 6.74 -0.15 10.74
CA ALA A 59 7.59 0.51 9.74
C ALA A 59 7.76 -0.32 8.47
N VAL A 60 7.89 -1.64 8.58
CA VAL A 60 7.98 -2.57 7.44
C VAL A 60 6.75 -2.45 6.55
N ILE A 61 5.56 -2.39 7.14
CA ILE A 61 4.31 -2.26 6.39
C ILE A 61 4.19 -0.85 5.81
N LEU A 62 4.18 0.16 6.67
CA LEU A 62 3.89 1.54 6.28
C LEU A 62 4.89 2.07 5.25
N LEU A 63 6.19 1.89 5.51
CA LEU A 63 7.23 2.39 4.61
C LEU A 63 7.43 1.47 3.41
N GLY A 64 7.14 0.16 3.54
CA GLY A 64 7.14 -0.75 2.41
C GLY A 64 6.03 -0.41 1.41
N ALA A 65 4.78 -0.41 1.85
CA ALA A 65 3.62 -0.06 1.03
C ALA A 65 3.71 1.39 0.53
N GLY A 66 4.08 2.34 1.41
CA GLY A 66 4.23 3.75 1.06
C GLY A 66 5.30 4.02 -0.01
N ALA A 67 6.44 3.30 0.02
CA ALA A 67 7.44 3.40 -1.02
C ALA A 67 6.90 2.90 -2.38
N GLY A 68 6.08 1.85 -2.35
CA GLY A 68 5.37 1.39 -3.54
C GLY A 68 4.36 2.40 -4.06
N CYS A 69 3.52 2.93 -3.18
CA CYS A 69 2.50 3.93 -3.55
C CYS A 69 3.11 5.22 -4.10
N LEU A 70 4.29 5.63 -3.62
CA LEU A 70 5.01 6.77 -4.21
C LEU A 70 5.44 6.49 -5.65
N GLY A 71 5.82 5.24 -5.95
CA GLY A 71 6.12 4.83 -7.31
C GLY A 71 4.88 4.77 -8.19
N SER A 72 3.82 4.10 -7.74
CA SER A 72 2.53 3.95 -8.45
C SER A 72 2.69 3.61 -9.94
N THR A 73 3.45 2.54 -10.24
CA THR A 73 3.87 2.20 -11.61
C THR A 73 2.71 1.91 -12.55
N ILE A 74 1.77 1.09 -12.09
CA ILE A 74 0.57 0.67 -12.84
C ILE A 74 -0.69 0.82 -11.98
N ASN A 75 -0.64 1.67 -10.97
CA ASN A 75 -1.71 1.91 -10.03
C ASN A 75 -2.91 2.59 -10.71
N PRO A 76 -4.04 1.89 -10.89
CA PRO A 76 -5.20 2.45 -11.57
C PRO A 76 -5.86 3.58 -10.79
N PHE A 77 -5.74 3.57 -9.45
CA PHE A 77 -6.39 4.54 -8.55
C PHE A 77 -5.64 5.87 -8.40
N ALA A 78 -4.36 5.91 -8.75
CA ALA A 78 -3.57 7.13 -8.71
C ALA A 78 -3.11 7.51 -10.12
N THR A 79 -2.17 6.76 -10.69
CA THR A 79 -1.59 7.05 -12.00
C THR A 79 -2.61 6.90 -13.13
N GLY A 80 -3.43 5.84 -13.11
CA GLY A 80 -4.47 5.62 -14.11
C GLY A 80 -5.51 6.75 -14.12
N VAL A 81 -6.02 7.13 -12.95
CA VAL A 81 -6.97 8.25 -12.83
C VAL A 81 -6.32 9.57 -13.24
N ALA A 82 -5.06 9.82 -12.85
CA ALA A 82 -4.36 11.04 -13.24
C ALA A 82 -4.22 11.14 -14.77
N ILE A 83 -3.81 10.06 -15.44
CA ILE A 83 -3.70 10.02 -16.90
C ILE A 83 -5.08 10.23 -17.55
N SER A 84 -6.13 9.55 -17.05
CA SER A 84 -7.49 9.68 -17.57
C SER A 84 -8.11 11.08 -17.35
N ALA A 85 -7.62 11.83 -16.37
CA ALA A 85 -8.06 13.18 -16.07
C ALA A 85 -7.31 14.27 -16.86
N LEU A 86 -6.32 13.89 -17.67
CA LEU A 86 -5.64 14.82 -18.56
C LEU A 86 -6.59 15.36 -19.63
N PRO A 87 -6.51 16.65 -20.01
CA PRO A 87 -7.21 17.16 -21.17
C PRO A 87 -6.84 16.44 -22.46
N ASP A 88 -7.76 16.31 -23.40
CA ASP A 88 -7.56 15.62 -24.70
C ASP A 88 -6.37 16.14 -25.49
N SER A 89 -5.99 17.40 -25.27
CA SER A 89 -4.82 18.04 -25.90
C SER A 89 -3.47 17.52 -25.41
N ILE A 90 -3.46 16.80 -24.28
CA ILE A 90 -2.24 16.32 -23.62
C ILE A 90 -2.20 14.81 -23.67
N LYS A 91 -1.19 14.25 -24.35
CA LYS A 91 -0.95 12.81 -24.39
C LYS A 91 0.20 12.44 -23.48
N ALA A 92 -0.07 11.75 -22.38
CA ALA A 92 0.97 11.19 -21.53
C ALA A 92 1.66 10.01 -22.25
N ASN A 93 2.98 10.02 -22.26
CA ASN A 93 3.74 8.84 -22.69
C ASN A 93 3.80 7.85 -21.51
N GLN A 94 2.96 6.81 -21.55
CA GLN A 94 2.88 5.81 -20.48
C GLN A 94 4.22 5.13 -20.18
N GLY A 95 5.04 4.86 -21.20
CA GLY A 95 6.35 4.26 -21.00
C GLY A 95 7.30 5.14 -20.17
N VAL A 96 7.28 6.46 -20.41
CA VAL A 96 8.07 7.44 -19.63
C VAL A 96 7.53 7.53 -18.21
N VAL A 97 6.20 7.57 -18.04
CA VAL A 97 5.55 7.60 -16.73
C VAL A 97 5.96 6.38 -15.90
N ILE A 98 5.85 5.17 -16.47
CA ILE A 98 6.25 3.92 -15.80
C ILE A 98 7.74 3.92 -15.45
N LEU A 99 8.62 4.40 -16.35
CA LEU A 99 10.06 4.46 -16.11
C LEU A 99 10.40 5.37 -14.91
N ILE A 100 9.81 6.56 -14.86
CA ILE A 100 9.97 7.48 -13.74
C ILE A 100 9.41 6.87 -12.45
N ALA A 101 8.25 6.25 -12.54
CA ALA A 101 7.57 5.60 -11.43
C ALA A 101 8.42 4.44 -10.84
N VAL A 102 9.01 3.59 -11.68
CA VAL A 102 9.93 2.52 -11.25
C VAL A 102 11.17 3.10 -10.57
N PHE A 103 11.76 4.17 -11.14
CA PHE A 103 12.91 4.83 -10.53
C PHE A 103 12.58 5.39 -9.14
N LEU A 104 11.45 6.09 -8.99
CA LEU A 104 10.98 6.62 -7.71
C LEU A 104 10.71 5.49 -6.72
N TRP A 105 10.02 4.42 -7.16
CA TRP A 105 9.75 3.25 -6.33
C TRP A 105 11.02 2.63 -5.77
N LEU A 106 11.96 2.25 -6.64
CA LEU A 106 13.18 1.56 -6.22
C LEU A 106 14.07 2.44 -5.34
N THR A 107 14.17 3.73 -5.65
CA THR A 107 14.94 4.70 -4.85
C THR A 107 14.34 4.86 -3.46
N THR A 108 13.02 5.07 -3.37
CA THR A 108 12.33 5.24 -2.09
C THR A 108 12.38 3.94 -1.28
N TYR A 109 12.16 2.79 -1.93
CA TYR A 109 12.29 1.48 -1.29
C TYR A 109 13.68 1.29 -0.68
N ALA A 110 14.74 1.59 -1.42
CA ALA A 110 16.12 1.45 -0.95
C ALA A 110 16.39 2.35 0.27
N ILE A 111 15.97 3.62 0.21
CA ILE A 111 16.14 4.59 1.30
C ILE A 111 15.35 4.13 2.53
N CYS A 112 14.07 3.81 2.41
CA CYS A 112 13.23 3.37 3.53
C CYS A 112 13.78 2.09 4.16
N THR A 113 14.14 1.11 3.34
CA THR A 113 14.72 -0.16 3.80
C THR A 113 16.02 0.07 4.56
N PHE A 114 16.89 0.94 4.07
CA PHE A 114 18.14 1.28 4.76
C PHE A 114 17.89 1.83 6.17
N PHE A 115 16.96 2.77 6.33
CA PHE A 115 16.64 3.36 7.63
C PHE A 115 15.97 2.35 8.57
N VAL A 116 15.01 1.56 8.08
CA VAL A 116 14.33 0.53 8.91
C VAL A 116 15.31 -0.54 9.37
N VAL A 117 16.17 -1.04 8.47
CA VAL A 117 17.21 -2.02 8.84
C VAL A 117 18.21 -1.44 9.84
N ARG A 118 18.62 -0.17 9.67
CA ARG A 118 19.52 0.51 10.62
C ARG A 118 18.86 0.63 12.00
N TYR A 119 17.60 1.03 12.06
CA TYR A 119 16.84 1.12 13.30
C TYR A 119 16.67 -0.25 13.96
N ALA A 120 16.26 -1.26 13.20
CA ALA A 120 16.09 -2.62 13.68
C ALA A 120 17.38 -3.22 14.26
N LYS A 121 18.53 -2.99 13.61
CA LYS A 121 19.86 -3.39 14.13
C LYS A 121 20.17 -2.70 15.44
N LYS A 122 19.83 -1.41 15.57
CA LYS A 122 20.07 -0.63 16.80
C LYS A 122 19.25 -1.19 17.97
N VAL A 123 17.95 -1.38 17.77
CA VAL A 123 17.03 -1.91 18.80
C VAL A 123 17.36 -3.36 19.16
N LYS A 124 17.73 -4.18 18.17
CA LYS A 124 18.13 -5.58 18.43
C LYS A 124 19.40 -5.68 19.28
N ARG A 125 20.33 -4.73 19.11
CA ARG A 125 21.57 -4.69 19.92
C ARG A 125 21.34 -4.10 21.31
N ASP A 126 20.51 -3.08 21.41
CA ASP A 126 20.19 -2.35 22.63
C ASP A 126 18.70 -2.02 22.66
N LYS A 127 17.96 -2.78 23.47
CA LYS A 127 16.50 -2.64 23.62
C LYS A 127 16.09 -1.27 24.18
N GLY A 128 16.97 -0.61 24.95
CA GLY A 128 16.74 0.74 25.45
C GLY A 128 16.78 1.84 24.40
N SER A 129 17.26 1.53 23.18
CA SER A 129 17.37 2.51 22.10
C SER A 129 16.12 2.60 21.20
N THR A 130 15.01 1.99 21.61
CA THR A 130 13.70 2.11 20.93
C THR A 130 13.14 3.54 21.04
N PHE A 131 12.34 3.93 20.04
CA PHE A 131 11.57 5.19 20.10
C PHE A 131 10.29 5.10 20.93
N LEU A 132 9.89 3.89 21.33
CA LEU A 132 8.69 3.69 22.16
C LEU A 132 8.95 4.15 23.60
N SER A 133 8.00 4.88 24.16
CA SER A 133 7.97 5.20 25.58
C SER A 133 7.83 3.92 26.42
N LEU A 134 8.26 3.94 27.68
CA LEU A 134 8.12 2.80 28.59
C LEU A 134 6.69 2.30 28.73
N ARG A 135 5.71 3.21 28.62
CA ARG A 135 4.28 2.85 28.65
C ARG A 135 3.86 2.06 27.41
N GLU A 136 4.32 2.48 26.25
CA GLU A 136 4.03 1.81 24.97
C GLU A 136 4.74 0.45 24.89
N GLN A 137 5.98 0.36 25.39
CA GLN A 137 6.70 -0.90 25.47
C GLN A 137 5.92 -1.92 26.31
N LYS A 138 5.49 -1.54 27.52
CA LYS A 138 4.68 -2.41 28.40
C LYS A 138 3.33 -2.77 27.78
N ALA A 139 2.69 -1.86 27.05
CA ALA A 139 1.44 -2.14 26.36
C ALA A 139 1.66 -3.15 25.22
N ALA A 140 2.75 -3.02 24.48
CA ALA A 140 3.12 -3.95 23.41
C ALA A 140 3.47 -5.33 23.97
N GLU A 141 4.24 -5.42 25.05
CA GLU A 141 4.56 -6.68 25.75
C GLU A 141 3.30 -7.39 26.24
N LYS A 142 2.36 -6.64 26.81
CA LYS A 142 1.07 -7.19 27.24
C LYS A 142 0.23 -7.73 26.09
N LYS A 143 0.29 -7.07 24.91
CA LYS A 143 -0.52 -7.42 23.73
C LYS A 143 0.08 -8.55 22.90
N TYR A 144 1.41 -8.58 22.77
CA TYR A 144 2.12 -9.46 21.84
C TYR A 144 3.04 -10.48 22.52
N GLY A 145 3.14 -10.47 23.86
CA GLY A 145 4.04 -11.29 24.65
C GLY A 145 5.39 -10.61 24.93
N SER A 146 6.04 -10.97 26.04
CA SER A 146 7.36 -10.43 26.38
C SER A 146 8.47 -11.07 25.54
N PHE A 147 9.60 -10.40 25.39
CA PHE A 147 10.79 -10.94 24.74
C PHE A 147 11.30 -12.22 25.42
N GLU A 148 11.24 -12.26 26.76
CA GLU A 148 11.70 -13.38 27.57
C GLU A 148 10.82 -14.61 27.35
N GLU A 149 9.50 -14.45 27.28
CA GLU A 149 8.56 -15.53 26.95
C GLU A 149 8.80 -16.08 25.53
N HIS A 150 9.10 -15.20 24.57
CA HIS A 150 9.43 -15.64 23.21
C HIS A 150 10.77 -16.36 23.13
N GLU A 151 11.77 -15.94 23.92
CA GLU A 151 13.08 -16.60 24.00
C GLU A 151 13.00 -17.96 24.72
N GLU A 152 12.26 -18.02 25.84
CA GLU A 152 12.02 -19.27 26.57
C GLU A 152 11.20 -20.26 25.75
N ASN A 153 10.12 -19.81 25.09
CA ASN A 153 9.33 -20.62 24.20
C ASN A 153 10.15 -21.11 23.00
N SER A 154 11.06 -20.27 22.47
CA SER A 154 11.97 -20.67 21.39
C SER A 154 13.04 -21.69 21.85
N LYS A 155 13.38 -21.71 23.12
CA LYS A 155 14.30 -22.71 23.71
C LYS A 155 13.58 -24.01 24.08
N LYS A 156 12.31 -23.92 24.49
CA LYS A 156 11.47 -25.09 24.82
C LYS A 156 10.90 -25.75 23.54
N GLU A 157 10.58 -24.99 22.51
CA GLU A 157 10.16 -25.49 21.20
C GLU A 157 11.40 -25.78 20.32
N GLN A 158 12.27 -26.71 20.72
CA GLN A 158 13.30 -27.27 19.83
C GLN A 158 12.71 -28.16 18.73
N GLU A 159 11.40 -28.37 18.72
CA GLU A 159 10.72 -29.02 17.60
C GLU A 159 10.71 -28.07 16.40
N LYS A 160 11.35 -28.50 15.30
CA LYS A 160 11.25 -27.84 14.01
C LYS A 160 9.77 -27.63 13.70
N VAL A 161 9.30 -26.39 13.69
CA VAL A 161 7.94 -26.06 13.21
C VAL A 161 7.87 -26.44 11.74
N VAL A 162 7.54 -27.66 11.47
CA VAL A 162 7.31 -28.16 10.11
C VAL A 162 5.87 -27.80 9.76
N LEU A 163 5.70 -26.95 8.73
CA LEU A 163 4.39 -26.64 8.19
C LEU A 163 3.70 -27.94 7.75
N THR A 164 2.52 -28.20 8.27
CA THR A 164 1.68 -29.29 7.81
C THR A 164 1.30 -29.11 6.33
N GLY A 165 0.98 -30.20 5.65
CA GLY A 165 0.55 -30.11 4.24
C GLY A 165 -0.59 -29.11 4.03
N LYS A 166 -1.58 -29.08 4.93
CA LYS A 166 -2.69 -28.11 4.89
C LYS A 166 -2.22 -26.65 5.03
N GLN A 167 -1.32 -26.36 5.98
CA GLN A 167 -0.77 -25.04 6.16
C GLN A 167 0.00 -24.54 4.94
N LYS A 168 0.76 -25.44 4.27
CA LYS A 168 1.44 -25.10 3.01
C LYS A 168 0.44 -24.75 1.91
N VAL A 169 -0.62 -25.55 1.75
CA VAL A 169 -1.68 -25.28 0.76
C VAL A 169 -2.37 -23.95 1.08
N THR A 170 -2.70 -23.69 2.34
CA THR A 170 -3.31 -22.41 2.75
C THR A 170 -2.42 -21.21 2.41
N LEU A 171 -1.11 -21.31 2.68
CA LEU A 171 -0.16 -20.24 2.33
C LEU A 171 -0.03 -20.04 0.82
N ILE A 172 -0.04 -21.12 0.04
CA ILE A 172 -0.01 -21.03 -1.43
C ILE A 172 -1.28 -20.35 -1.93
N LEU A 173 -2.46 -20.79 -1.46
CA LEU A 173 -3.73 -20.19 -1.83
C LEU A 173 -3.81 -18.72 -1.44
N PHE A 174 -3.36 -18.37 -0.25
CA PHE A 174 -3.26 -16.98 0.20
C PHE A 174 -2.38 -16.15 -0.75
N GLY A 175 -1.18 -16.63 -1.09
CA GLY A 175 -0.31 -15.97 -2.05
C GLY A 175 -0.94 -15.85 -3.45
N LEU A 176 -1.60 -16.91 -3.93
CA LEU A 176 -2.32 -16.91 -5.20
C LEU A 176 -3.49 -15.90 -5.21
N THR A 177 -4.18 -15.73 -4.07
CA THR A 177 -5.27 -14.75 -3.96
C THR A 177 -4.78 -13.35 -4.28
N PHE A 178 -3.66 -12.93 -3.68
CA PHE A 178 -3.05 -11.64 -3.97
C PHE A 178 -2.47 -11.56 -5.38
N LEU A 179 -1.84 -12.63 -5.87
CA LEU A 179 -1.30 -12.65 -7.22
C LEU A 179 -2.39 -12.43 -8.28
N VAL A 180 -3.52 -13.15 -8.14
CA VAL A 180 -4.66 -13.00 -9.07
C VAL A 180 -5.26 -11.60 -8.95
N MET A 181 -5.37 -11.04 -7.76
CA MET A 181 -5.83 -9.66 -7.57
C MET A 181 -4.93 -8.67 -8.30
N ILE A 182 -3.60 -8.77 -8.15
CA ILE A 182 -2.65 -7.91 -8.88
C ILE A 182 -2.85 -8.04 -10.40
N ILE A 183 -2.96 -9.28 -10.91
CA ILE A 183 -3.23 -9.54 -12.33
C ILE A 183 -4.58 -8.92 -12.75
N GLY A 184 -5.57 -8.95 -11.87
CA GLY A 184 -6.89 -8.36 -12.11
C GLY A 184 -6.87 -6.85 -12.29
N PHE A 185 -5.98 -6.15 -11.60
CA PHE A 185 -5.85 -4.70 -11.67
C PHE A 185 -4.94 -4.18 -12.79
N ILE A 186 -4.08 -5.03 -13.37
CA ILE A 186 -3.22 -4.61 -14.50
C ILE A 186 -4.08 -4.42 -15.74
N PRO A 187 -4.10 -3.24 -16.38
CA PRO A 187 -4.92 -2.96 -17.57
C PRO A 187 -4.34 -3.63 -18.82
N TRP A 188 -4.51 -4.93 -18.93
CA TRP A 188 -3.93 -5.76 -20.00
C TRP A 188 -4.32 -5.31 -21.40
N GLY A 189 -5.54 -4.76 -21.56
CA GLY A 189 -6.01 -4.22 -22.83
C GLY A 189 -5.14 -3.09 -23.37
N GLU A 190 -4.61 -2.24 -22.48
CA GLU A 190 -3.71 -1.14 -22.87
C GLU A 190 -2.35 -1.65 -23.37
N PHE A 191 -1.95 -2.85 -22.93
CA PHE A 191 -0.75 -3.54 -23.42
C PHE A 191 -1.01 -4.46 -24.62
N GLY A 192 -2.24 -4.44 -25.18
CA GLY A 192 -2.62 -5.28 -26.32
C GLY A 192 -2.89 -6.75 -25.99
N VAL A 193 -2.97 -7.11 -24.70
CA VAL A 193 -3.24 -8.47 -24.24
C VAL A 193 -4.74 -8.63 -23.98
N THR A 194 -5.45 -9.29 -24.87
CA THR A 194 -6.92 -9.48 -24.80
C THR A 194 -7.34 -10.90 -24.43
N ILE A 195 -6.37 -11.77 -24.08
CA ILE A 195 -6.66 -13.17 -23.78
C ILE A 195 -7.58 -13.33 -22.56
N PHE A 196 -7.46 -12.44 -21.58
CA PHE A 196 -8.24 -12.49 -20.35
C PHE A 196 -9.71 -12.12 -20.55
N ASP A 197 -10.05 -11.34 -21.56
CA ASP A 197 -11.42 -10.88 -21.82
C ASP A 197 -12.39 -12.03 -22.10
N LYS A 198 -11.88 -13.14 -22.61
CA LYS A 198 -12.69 -14.30 -23.01
C LYS A 198 -12.96 -15.30 -21.88
N PHE A 199 -12.10 -15.35 -20.86
CA PHE A 199 -12.10 -16.50 -19.91
C PHE A 199 -12.40 -16.15 -18.47
N THR A 200 -12.32 -14.89 -18.04
CA THR A 200 -12.21 -14.59 -16.62
C THR A 200 -13.37 -13.82 -16.01
N GLY A 201 -14.25 -13.23 -16.81
CA GLY A 201 -15.36 -12.40 -16.31
C GLY A 201 -16.53 -13.17 -15.67
N TRP A 202 -16.60 -14.48 -15.84
CA TRP A 202 -17.73 -15.29 -15.36
C TRP A 202 -17.77 -15.42 -13.82
N LEU A 203 -16.65 -15.30 -13.13
CA LEU A 203 -16.56 -15.51 -11.68
C LEU A 203 -16.79 -14.22 -10.91
N THR A 204 -16.25 -13.12 -11.35
CA THR A 204 -16.23 -11.84 -10.63
C THR A 204 -17.06 -10.74 -11.29
N GLY A 205 -17.59 -10.98 -12.49
CA GLY A 205 -18.40 -10.01 -13.25
C GLY A 205 -17.59 -9.19 -14.24
N ALA A 206 -16.28 -8.98 -14.01
CA ALA A 206 -15.37 -8.35 -14.96
C ALA A 206 -14.17 -9.24 -15.25
N SER A 207 -13.60 -9.15 -16.46
CA SER A 207 -12.39 -9.87 -16.84
C SER A 207 -11.16 -9.35 -16.11
N LEU A 208 -10.14 -10.21 -15.95
CA LEU A 208 -8.84 -9.79 -15.43
C LEU A 208 -8.25 -8.68 -16.30
N GLY A 209 -7.87 -7.58 -15.64
CA GLY A 209 -7.44 -6.36 -16.32
C GLY A 209 -8.47 -5.24 -16.29
N ASN A 210 -9.72 -5.57 -15.94
CA ASN A 210 -10.81 -4.63 -15.80
C ASN A 210 -11.41 -4.65 -14.37
N TRP A 211 -10.65 -5.20 -13.43
CA TRP A 211 -11.10 -5.28 -12.04
C TRP A 211 -11.07 -3.93 -11.35
N TRP A 212 -12.07 -3.74 -10.49
CA TRP A 212 -12.17 -2.66 -9.55
C TRP A 212 -12.36 -3.22 -8.12
N PHE A 213 -12.73 -2.41 -7.15
CA PHE A 213 -12.88 -2.85 -5.75
C PHE A 213 -13.88 -3.99 -5.56
N TYR A 214 -14.98 -4.01 -6.33
CA TYR A 214 -16.03 -5.02 -6.18
C TYR A 214 -15.56 -6.41 -6.60
N GLU A 215 -14.85 -6.52 -7.70
CA GLU A 215 -14.32 -7.78 -8.20
C GLU A 215 -13.25 -8.33 -7.25
N ALA A 216 -12.39 -7.46 -6.73
CA ALA A 216 -11.39 -7.83 -5.74
C ALA A 216 -12.05 -8.30 -4.43
N ALA A 217 -13.06 -7.57 -3.92
CA ALA A 217 -13.79 -7.96 -2.70
C ALA A 217 -14.47 -9.33 -2.87
N LEU A 218 -15.15 -9.56 -4.01
CA LEU A 218 -15.77 -10.83 -4.32
C LEU A 218 -14.74 -11.96 -4.43
N TRP A 219 -13.61 -11.70 -5.08
CA TRP A 219 -12.50 -12.66 -5.18
C TRP A 219 -11.95 -13.06 -3.80
N PHE A 220 -11.68 -12.09 -2.93
CA PHE A 220 -11.21 -12.36 -1.58
C PHE A 220 -12.24 -13.15 -0.76
N LEU A 221 -13.54 -12.84 -0.89
CA LEU A 221 -14.61 -13.59 -0.24
C LEU A 221 -14.64 -15.05 -0.70
N ILE A 222 -14.60 -15.30 -2.02
CA ILE A 222 -14.56 -16.65 -2.58
C ILE A 222 -13.34 -17.41 -2.05
N MET A 223 -12.17 -16.81 -2.08
CA MET A 223 -10.94 -17.47 -1.64
C MET A 223 -10.91 -17.69 -0.13
N SER A 224 -11.52 -16.82 0.67
CA SER A 224 -11.66 -17.04 2.11
C SER A 224 -12.54 -18.25 2.42
N ILE A 225 -13.63 -18.44 1.68
CA ILE A 225 -14.50 -19.64 1.77
C ILE A 225 -13.72 -20.90 1.37
N VAL A 226 -12.98 -20.85 0.26
CA VAL A 226 -12.15 -21.99 -0.20
C VAL A 226 -11.14 -22.38 0.87
N ILE A 227 -10.44 -21.41 1.45
CA ILE A 227 -9.46 -21.65 2.53
C ILE A 227 -10.15 -22.24 3.77
N ALA A 228 -11.33 -21.73 4.14
CA ALA A 228 -12.10 -22.24 5.28
C ALA A 228 -12.52 -23.70 5.08
N ILE A 229 -12.97 -24.06 3.88
CA ILE A 229 -13.36 -25.45 3.52
C ILE A 229 -12.15 -26.39 3.63
N ILE A 230 -10.99 -26.00 3.06
CA ILE A 230 -9.76 -26.81 3.09
C ILE A 230 -9.29 -27.02 4.53
N ASN A 231 -9.41 -26.00 5.37
CA ASN A 231 -9.02 -26.08 6.78
C ASN A 231 -10.10 -26.68 7.68
N LYS A 232 -11.27 -27.00 7.15
CA LYS A 232 -12.41 -27.60 7.88
C LYS A 232 -12.88 -26.73 9.05
N PHE A 233 -12.98 -25.42 8.84
CA PHE A 233 -13.46 -24.48 9.88
C PHE A 233 -14.92 -24.74 10.30
N GLY A 234 -15.73 -25.29 9.37
CA GLY A 234 -17.17 -25.33 9.51
C GLY A 234 -17.80 -23.93 9.39
N GLU A 235 -19.14 -23.91 9.36
CA GLU A 235 -19.88 -22.66 9.20
C GLU A 235 -19.59 -21.67 10.33
N LYS A 236 -19.74 -22.13 11.59
CA LYS A 236 -19.52 -21.28 12.76
C LYS A 236 -18.08 -20.74 12.80
N GLY A 237 -17.09 -21.59 12.60
CA GLY A 237 -15.68 -21.16 12.64
C GLY A 237 -15.35 -20.15 11.53
N PHE A 238 -15.96 -20.30 10.35
CA PHE A 238 -15.81 -19.32 9.27
C PHE A 238 -16.42 -17.95 9.64
N VAL A 239 -17.70 -17.98 10.13
CA VAL A 239 -18.41 -16.75 10.50
C VAL A 239 -17.71 -16.04 11.65
N ASP A 240 -17.32 -16.74 12.70
CA ASP A 240 -16.61 -16.17 13.85
C ASP A 240 -15.30 -15.49 13.40
N THR A 241 -14.49 -16.17 12.58
CA THR A 241 -13.22 -15.62 12.07
C THR A 241 -13.45 -14.41 11.15
N PHE A 242 -14.52 -14.45 10.34
CA PHE A 242 -14.86 -13.34 9.45
C PHE A 242 -15.29 -12.11 10.25
N VAL A 243 -16.12 -12.30 11.29
CA VAL A 243 -16.58 -11.23 12.17
C VAL A 243 -15.43 -10.63 12.97
N ASP A 244 -14.54 -11.46 13.50
CA ASP A 244 -13.34 -10.99 14.20
C ASP A 244 -12.46 -10.10 13.28
N GLY A 245 -12.28 -10.52 12.03
CA GLY A 245 -11.56 -9.72 11.04
C GLY A 245 -12.27 -8.39 10.70
N ALA A 246 -13.59 -8.40 10.64
CA ALA A 246 -14.39 -7.19 10.41
C ALA A 246 -14.30 -6.23 11.61
N ASP A 247 -14.30 -6.74 12.84
CA ASP A 247 -14.15 -5.94 14.05
C ASP A 247 -12.82 -5.20 14.10
N ASP A 248 -11.73 -5.87 13.72
CA ASP A 248 -10.42 -5.24 13.59
C ASP A 248 -10.40 -4.05 12.60
N MET A 249 -11.30 -4.06 11.61
CA MET A 249 -11.37 -3.03 10.56
C MET A 249 -12.36 -1.89 10.89
N ILE A 250 -13.24 -2.03 11.87
CA ILE A 250 -14.30 -1.04 12.18
C ILE A 250 -13.72 0.35 12.43
N GLY A 251 -12.65 0.44 13.22
CA GLY A 251 -12.01 1.73 13.52
C GLY A 251 -11.52 2.47 12.26
N VAL A 252 -10.94 1.73 11.31
CA VAL A 252 -10.46 2.27 10.04
C VAL A 252 -11.62 2.70 9.16
N ILE A 253 -12.68 1.87 9.05
CA ILE A 253 -13.89 2.17 8.28
C ILE A 253 -14.54 3.48 8.77
N LEU A 254 -14.66 3.66 10.09
CA LEU A 254 -15.22 4.88 10.68
C LEU A 254 -14.38 6.12 10.35
N ILE A 255 -13.06 6.03 10.44
CA ILE A 255 -12.15 7.14 10.08
C ILE A 255 -12.32 7.49 8.60
N ILE A 256 -12.34 6.49 7.72
CA ILE A 256 -12.55 6.69 6.28
C ILE A 256 -13.92 7.33 6.02
N ALA A 257 -14.97 6.88 6.69
CA ALA A 257 -16.32 7.43 6.52
C ALA A 257 -16.37 8.91 6.91
N VAL A 258 -15.77 9.31 8.04
CA VAL A 258 -15.71 10.71 8.48
C VAL A 258 -14.87 11.54 7.49
N ALA A 259 -13.71 11.05 7.06
CA ALA A 259 -12.87 11.73 6.08
C ALA A 259 -13.59 11.92 4.74
N ARG A 260 -14.34 10.92 4.29
CA ARG A 260 -15.19 11.03 3.07
C ARG A 260 -16.30 12.05 3.24
N GLY A 261 -16.94 12.13 4.41
CA GLY A 261 -17.92 13.16 4.72
C GLY A 261 -17.35 14.57 4.57
N ALA A 262 -16.16 14.83 5.12
CA ALA A 262 -15.47 16.11 4.93
C ALA A 262 -15.19 16.40 3.45
N SER A 263 -14.71 15.41 2.69
CA SER A 263 -14.46 15.57 1.25
C SER A 263 -15.73 15.90 0.46
N VAL A 264 -16.87 15.28 0.82
CA VAL A 264 -18.17 15.58 0.18
C VAL A 264 -18.61 17.01 0.46
N LEU A 265 -18.46 17.48 1.72
CA LEU A 265 -18.76 18.87 2.08
C LEU A 265 -17.88 19.87 1.32
N MET A 266 -16.60 19.61 1.21
CA MET A 266 -15.68 20.46 0.42
C MET A 266 -16.10 20.53 -1.05
N LYS A 267 -16.48 19.37 -1.64
CA LYS A 267 -16.96 19.32 -3.02
C LYS A 267 -18.28 20.06 -3.22
N GLN A 268 -19.24 19.91 -2.31
CA GLN A 268 -20.53 20.60 -2.37
C GLN A 268 -20.42 22.12 -2.21
N THR A 269 -19.44 22.57 -1.45
CA THR A 269 -19.17 24.01 -1.24
C THR A 269 -18.22 24.59 -2.28
N TYR A 270 -17.74 23.80 -3.25
CA TYR A 270 -16.71 24.17 -4.23
C TYR A 270 -15.40 24.69 -3.59
N LEU A 271 -15.17 24.37 -2.33
CA LEU A 271 -13.99 24.80 -1.60
C LEU A 271 -12.72 24.16 -2.16
N ASP A 272 -12.78 22.91 -2.57
CA ASP A 272 -11.72 22.17 -3.25
C ASP A 272 -11.31 22.89 -4.56
N ASN A 273 -12.27 23.24 -5.41
CA ASN A 273 -12.03 24.00 -6.64
C ASN A 273 -11.41 25.38 -6.37
N TYR A 274 -11.91 26.07 -5.35
CA TYR A 274 -11.37 27.37 -4.95
C TYR A 274 -9.91 27.30 -4.52
N ILE A 275 -9.57 26.30 -3.70
CA ILE A 275 -8.19 26.09 -3.22
C ILE A 275 -7.25 25.75 -4.40
N ILE A 276 -7.65 24.80 -5.26
CA ILE A 276 -6.83 24.38 -6.40
C ILE A 276 -6.65 25.51 -7.40
N TYR A 277 -7.72 26.29 -7.69
CA TYR A 277 -7.64 27.42 -8.59
C TYR A 277 -6.65 28.49 -8.10
N ASN A 278 -6.71 28.86 -6.82
CA ASN A 278 -5.78 29.83 -6.24
C ASN A 278 -4.33 29.29 -6.22
N ALA A 279 -4.15 28.02 -5.89
CA ALA A 279 -2.85 27.38 -5.94
C ALA A 279 -2.28 27.34 -7.37
N ALA A 280 -3.11 27.03 -8.36
CA ALA A 280 -2.74 27.06 -9.78
C ALA A 280 -2.28 28.45 -10.23
N ASN A 281 -3.01 29.50 -9.83
CA ASN A 281 -2.63 30.90 -10.15
C ASN A 281 -1.30 31.32 -9.51
N ILE A 282 -0.96 30.78 -8.35
CA ILE A 282 0.34 31.01 -7.71
C ILE A 282 1.43 30.24 -8.48
N LEU A 283 1.19 28.97 -8.78
CA LEU A 283 2.14 28.11 -9.49
C LEU A 283 2.41 28.57 -10.94
N ALA A 284 1.41 29.17 -11.60
CA ALA A 284 1.58 29.72 -12.95
C ALA A 284 2.61 30.87 -13.04
N LYS A 285 2.89 31.53 -11.92
CA LYS A 285 3.87 32.63 -11.86
C LYS A 285 5.29 32.17 -11.52
N VAL A 286 5.46 30.86 -11.25
CA VAL A 286 6.73 30.30 -10.77
C VAL A 286 7.55 29.83 -11.98
N PRO A 287 8.90 29.97 -11.96
CA PRO A 287 9.76 29.41 -12.99
C PRO A 287 9.60 27.89 -13.10
N GLN A 288 9.69 27.36 -14.33
CA GLN A 288 9.50 25.94 -14.63
C GLN A 288 10.33 25.01 -13.73
N LEU A 289 11.55 25.38 -13.40
CA LEU A 289 12.43 24.59 -12.53
C LEU A 289 11.90 24.45 -11.10
N ALA A 290 11.21 25.46 -10.58
CA ALA A 290 10.62 25.46 -9.24
C ALA A 290 9.19 24.91 -9.22
N PHE A 291 8.55 24.78 -10.38
CA PHE A 291 7.18 24.28 -10.49
C PHE A 291 7.03 22.86 -9.92
N ILE A 292 7.91 21.92 -10.32
CA ILE A 292 7.83 20.53 -9.89
C ILE A 292 7.90 20.38 -8.36
N PRO A 293 8.93 20.93 -7.65
CA PRO A 293 8.99 20.80 -6.21
C PRO A 293 7.85 21.52 -5.49
N LEU A 294 7.42 22.68 -5.97
CA LEU A 294 6.29 23.39 -5.37
C LEU A 294 4.95 22.70 -5.60
N ASN A 295 4.74 22.13 -6.78
CA ASN A 295 3.57 21.31 -7.07
C ASN A 295 3.54 20.07 -6.19
N TYR A 296 4.68 19.43 -5.93
CA TYR A 296 4.78 18.32 -5.00
C TYR A 296 4.38 18.72 -3.56
N ILE A 297 4.90 19.85 -3.06
CA ILE A 297 4.53 20.40 -1.75
C ILE A 297 3.03 20.73 -1.70
N LEU A 298 2.49 21.35 -2.74
CA LEU A 298 1.07 21.61 -2.85
C LEU A 298 0.24 20.33 -2.72
N HIS A 299 0.61 19.25 -3.41
CA HIS A 299 -0.10 17.98 -3.33
C HIS A 299 -0.01 17.34 -1.93
N ILE A 300 1.09 17.52 -1.20
CA ILE A 300 1.18 17.11 0.21
C ILE A 300 0.12 17.83 1.04
N VAL A 301 0.00 19.15 0.89
CA VAL A 301 -1.02 19.92 1.62
C VAL A 301 -2.43 19.54 1.18
N LEU A 302 -2.66 19.40 -0.11
CA LEU A 302 -3.97 19.00 -0.64
C LEU A 302 -4.39 17.60 -0.22
N SER A 303 -3.44 16.67 -0.05
CA SER A 303 -3.74 15.30 0.40
C SER A 303 -4.29 15.23 1.83
N ILE A 304 -4.00 16.23 2.66
CA ILE A 304 -4.60 16.36 4.00
C ILE A 304 -6.07 16.77 3.89
N LEU A 305 -6.38 17.63 2.92
CA LEU A 305 -7.73 18.17 2.71
C LEU A 305 -8.60 17.18 1.91
N VAL A 306 -8.02 16.53 0.93
CA VAL A 306 -8.68 15.53 0.06
C VAL A 306 -8.00 14.19 0.26
N PRO A 307 -8.39 13.41 1.28
CA PRO A 307 -7.74 12.14 1.64
C PRO A 307 -8.13 11.00 0.68
N SER A 308 -8.07 11.24 -0.61
CA SER A 308 -8.35 10.27 -1.67
C SER A 308 -7.42 10.54 -2.84
N SER A 309 -6.54 9.60 -3.13
CA SER A 309 -5.57 9.72 -4.24
C SER A 309 -6.27 9.93 -5.59
N SER A 310 -7.29 9.14 -5.89
CA SER A 310 -8.08 9.28 -7.11
C SER A 310 -8.89 10.59 -7.15
N GLY A 311 -9.51 10.97 -6.03
CA GLY A 311 -10.25 12.22 -5.92
C GLY A 311 -9.34 13.43 -6.13
N LEU A 312 -8.18 13.46 -5.50
CA LEU A 312 -7.21 14.54 -5.67
C LEU A 312 -6.66 14.59 -7.11
N ALA A 313 -6.33 13.44 -7.70
CA ALA A 313 -5.86 13.38 -9.08
C ALA A 313 -6.92 13.92 -10.07
N THR A 314 -8.19 13.49 -9.92
CA THR A 314 -9.29 13.98 -10.77
C THR A 314 -9.48 15.50 -10.69
N LEU A 315 -9.31 16.07 -9.50
CA LEU A 315 -9.47 17.51 -9.28
C LEU A 315 -8.27 18.33 -9.76
N SER A 316 -7.06 17.89 -9.44
CA SER A 316 -5.84 18.68 -9.66
C SER A 316 -5.28 18.55 -11.07
N THR A 317 -5.35 17.37 -11.67
CA THR A 317 -4.69 17.09 -12.96
C THR A 317 -5.22 17.97 -14.10
N PRO A 318 -6.53 18.17 -14.31
CA PRO A 318 -7.02 19.00 -15.41
C PRO A 318 -6.55 20.46 -15.32
N ILE A 319 -6.40 20.98 -14.09
CA ILE A 319 -6.05 22.38 -13.85
C ILE A 319 -4.53 22.57 -13.93
N LEU A 320 -3.77 21.74 -13.20
CA LEU A 320 -2.33 21.91 -13.05
C LEU A 320 -1.54 21.46 -14.28
N SER A 321 -2.06 20.50 -15.04
CA SER A 321 -1.41 20.04 -16.28
C SER A 321 -1.34 21.11 -17.38
N LEU A 322 -2.21 22.12 -17.35
CA LEU A 322 -2.24 23.19 -18.34
C LEU A 322 -1.27 24.35 -18.03
N ILE A 323 -0.73 24.44 -16.82
CA ILE A 323 0.01 25.62 -16.36
C ILE A 323 1.26 25.90 -17.18
N HIS A 324 1.99 24.86 -17.62
CA HIS A 324 3.23 25.03 -18.39
C HIS A 324 3.15 24.50 -19.84
N ILE A 325 2.03 23.90 -20.22
CA ILE A 325 1.83 23.39 -21.59
C ILE A 325 1.21 24.46 -22.48
N SER A 326 0.47 25.41 -21.90
CA SER A 326 -0.18 26.51 -22.60
C SER A 326 0.70 27.75 -22.82
N GLU A 327 1.98 27.75 -22.39
CA GLU A 327 2.90 28.76 -22.86
C GLU A 327 3.20 28.48 -24.34
N PRO A 328 2.67 29.28 -25.30
CA PRO A 328 3.18 29.22 -26.66
C PRO A 328 4.67 29.53 -26.53
N THR A 329 5.52 28.69 -27.14
CA THR A 329 6.91 29.04 -27.40
C THR A 329 6.94 30.52 -27.82
N ARG A 330 7.44 31.39 -26.94
CA ARG A 330 7.68 32.81 -27.33
C ARG A 330 8.46 32.74 -28.62
N PRO A 331 7.97 33.33 -29.72
CA PRO A 331 8.83 33.46 -30.90
C PRO A 331 10.05 34.20 -30.40
N GLU A 332 11.25 33.61 -30.59
CA GLU A 332 12.48 34.37 -30.39
C GLU A 332 12.36 35.65 -31.19
N PRO A 333 12.67 36.81 -30.61
CA PRO A 333 12.70 38.03 -31.39
C PRO A 333 13.67 37.82 -32.54
N ILE A 334 13.15 37.85 -33.76
CA ILE A 334 13.96 37.85 -34.97
C ILE A 334 14.78 39.15 -34.91
N SER A 335 16.05 38.97 -34.59
CA SER A 335 17.07 40.05 -34.64
C SER A 335 17.44 40.40 -36.06
#